data_753a3aea7788c70fb12dbc24fa5ce41d
#
_entry.id   753a3aea7788c70fb12dbc24fa5ce41d
#
_cell.length_a   1.000
_cell.length_b   1.000
_cell.length_c   1.000
_cell.angle_alpha   90.00
_cell.angle_beta   90.00
_cell.angle_gamma   90.00
#
_symmetry.space_group_name_H-M   'P 1'
#
loop_
_entity.id
_entity.type
_entity.pdbx_description
1 polymer ?
#
loop_
_entity_poly.entity_id
_entity_poly.type
_entity_poly.pdbx_seq_one_letter_code
_entity_poly.pdbx_strand_id
1 'polypeptide(L)'
;FAIGAQGTKAIGVDGDSAQGVFHAKDVVYHFNRLPGFGDRPFEVGKHVAVIGAGDVMVDIAHWLIRYKKVERVTAIVRRGPLERKYNPKEIRSVCANMDIDCITKEVERIKDRLAAVGQNADEVLKGMTDEFTKCEPATSATKMGFKFLASPKRILVDGNNRVRGLEMEDNKLEPKGADTAAVGLKQYYEFPCDAVVFAVGDKVDETVGLPYKNGLFVTNPNKTNND
;
A
#
# COMPACT_ATOMS: atom_id res chain seq x y z
N PHE A 1 -27.41 9.99 2.97
CA PHE A 1 -26.53 9.98 1.79
C PHE A 1 -25.70 8.70 1.78
N ALA A 2 -25.63 7.98 0.66
CA ALA A 2 -24.85 6.75 0.49
C ALA A 2 -23.92 6.87 -0.73
N ILE A 3 -23.15 7.96 -0.79
CA ILE A 3 -22.33 8.33 -1.95
C ILE A 3 -20.86 7.86 -1.85
N GLY A 4 -20.45 7.31 -0.71
CA GLY A 4 -19.08 6.87 -0.47
C GLY A 4 -18.05 7.99 -0.55
N ALA A 5 -16.78 7.62 -0.59
CA ALA A 5 -15.65 8.54 -0.77
C ALA A 5 -15.25 8.57 -2.26
N GLN A 6 -15.60 9.63 -2.96
CA GLN A 6 -15.39 9.75 -4.41
C GLN A 6 -14.02 10.33 -4.80
N GLY A 7 -13.36 11.06 -3.90
CA GLY A 7 -12.02 11.60 -4.15
C GLY A 7 -10.91 10.61 -3.78
N THR A 8 -9.76 10.73 -4.40
CA THR A 8 -8.56 9.97 -4.05
C THR A 8 -7.65 10.80 -3.15
N LYS A 9 -7.10 10.18 -2.11
CA LYS A 9 -6.06 10.84 -1.30
C LYS A 9 -4.76 10.89 -2.10
N ALA A 10 -4.29 12.09 -2.37
CA ALA A 10 -2.94 12.29 -2.90
C ALA A 10 -1.94 12.31 -1.74
N ILE A 11 -0.77 11.71 -1.93
CA ILE A 11 0.33 11.80 -0.96
C ILE A 11 1.15 13.08 -1.19
N GLY A 12 0.96 13.75 -2.36
CA GLY A 12 1.71 14.95 -2.74
C GLY A 12 3.18 14.63 -3.01
N VAL A 13 3.42 13.53 -3.72
CA VAL A 13 4.75 13.09 -4.13
C VAL A 13 5.04 13.64 -5.52
N ASP A 14 6.20 14.28 -5.70
CA ASP A 14 6.62 14.79 -7.00
C ASP A 14 6.67 13.65 -8.04
N GLY A 15 6.17 13.93 -9.25
CA GLY A 15 6.12 12.96 -10.35
C GLY A 15 4.86 12.08 -10.36
N ASP A 16 3.85 12.36 -9.57
CA ASP A 16 2.59 11.58 -9.47
C ASP A 16 1.76 11.55 -10.77
N SER A 17 2.06 12.41 -11.74
CA SER A 17 1.46 12.44 -13.08
C SER A 17 2.25 11.65 -14.14
N ALA A 18 3.32 10.95 -13.76
CA ALA A 18 4.13 10.17 -14.68
C ALA A 18 3.40 8.92 -15.21
N GLN A 19 3.81 8.46 -16.40
CA GLN A 19 3.33 7.19 -16.95
C GLN A 19 3.76 6.02 -16.05
N GLY A 20 2.81 5.16 -15.68
CA GLY A 20 3.05 4.06 -14.73
C GLY A 20 2.67 4.40 -13.30
N VAL A 21 2.11 5.60 -13.05
CA VAL A 21 1.52 5.98 -11.77
C VAL A 21 0.01 5.80 -11.83
N PHE A 22 -0.55 5.09 -10.86
CA PHE A 22 -1.97 4.76 -10.79
C PHE A 22 -2.50 4.97 -9.37
N HIS A 23 -3.79 5.26 -9.27
CA HIS A 23 -4.52 5.18 -8.02
C HIS A 23 -5.30 3.86 -7.95
N ALA A 24 -5.35 3.24 -6.77
CA ALA A 24 -6.04 1.97 -6.58
C ALA A 24 -7.50 2.00 -7.07
N LYS A 25 -8.18 3.11 -6.87
CA LYS A 25 -9.56 3.32 -7.34
C LYS A 25 -9.67 3.20 -8.87
N ASP A 26 -8.76 3.79 -9.63
CA ASP A 26 -8.75 3.69 -11.08
C ASP A 26 -8.47 2.26 -11.54
N VAL A 27 -7.58 1.55 -10.82
CA VAL A 27 -7.31 0.13 -11.07
C VAL A 27 -8.57 -0.71 -10.82
N VAL A 28 -9.28 -0.46 -9.71
CA VAL A 28 -10.54 -1.15 -9.38
C VAL A 28 -11.62 -0.86 -10.43
N TYR A 29 -11.73 0.37 -10.90
CA TYR A 29 -12.68 0.75 -11.96
C TYR A 29 -12.34 0.07 -13.29
N HIS A 30 -11.06 0.01 -13.65
CA HIS A 30 -10.58 -0.71 -14.84
C HIS A 30 -10.88 -2.21 -14.74
N PHE A 31 -10.51 -2.82 -13.63
CA PHE A 31 -10.71 -4.24 -13.36
C PHE A 31 -12.20 -4.64 -13.42
N ASN A 32 -13.09 -3.79 -12.89
CA ASN A 32 -14.55 -3.99 -12.95
C ASN A 32 -15.17 -3.52 -14.28
N ARG A 33 -14.36 -3.08 -15.24
CA ARG A 33 -14.80 -2.63 -16.58
C ARG A 33 -15.83 -1.51 -16.52
N LEU A 34 -15.69 -0.57 -15.58
CA LEU A 34 -16.58 0.59 -15.53
C LEU A 34 -16.44 1.43 -16.81
N PRO A 35 -17.55 2.04 -17.29
CA PRO A 35 -17.52 2.93 -18.45
C PRO A 35 -16.44 4.01 -18.31
N GLY A 36 -15.63 4.18 -19.36
CA GLY A 36 -14.50 5.13 -19.40
C GLY A 36 -13.23 4.71 -18.67
N PHE A 37 -13.24 3.54 -17.98
CA PHE A 37 -12.06 2.96 -17.32
C PHE A 37 -11.67 1.58 -17.85
N GLY A 38 -12.64 0.77 -18.26
CA GLY A 38 -12.42 -0.61 -18.70
C GLY A 38 -11.45 -0.75 -19.88
N ASP A 39 -11.50 0.19 -20.81
CA ASP A 39 -10.70 0.17 -22.02
C ASP A 39 -9.36 0.93 -21.91
N ARG A 40 -9.07 1.53 -20.75
CA ARG A 40 -7.79 2.23 -20.53
C ARG A 40 -6.64 1.24 -20.49
N PRO A 41 -5.51 1.54 -21.16
CA PRO A 41 -4.31 0.72 -21.02
C PRO A 41 -3.74 0.86 -19.60
N PHE A 42 -3.53 -0.27 -18.92
CA PHE A 42 -2.80 -0.33 -17.66
C PHE A 42 -1.51 -1.12 -17.88
N GLU A 43 -0.47 -0.40 -18.33
CA GLU A 43 0.86 -0.95 -18.49
C GLU A 43 1.64 -0.78 -17.19
N VAL A 44 1.85 -1.88 -16.49
CA VAL A 44 2.46 -1.88 -15.14
C VAL A 44 3.89 -2.39 -15.12
N GLY A 45 4.43 -2.85 -16.26
CA GLY A 45 5.78 -3.42 -16.31
C GLY A 45 5.93 -4.71 -15.50
N LYS A 46 7.11 -4.93 -14.95
CA LYS A 46 7.51 -6.18 -14.28
C LYS A 46 7.50 -6.08 -12.77
N HIS A 47 7.95 -4.96 -12.22
CA HIS A 47 7.99 -4.70 -10.80
C HIS A 47 7.06 -3.55 -10.42
N VAL A 48 6.03 -3.84 -9.62
CA VAL A 48 5.03 -2.86 -9.19
C VAL A 48 5.17 -2.58 -7.69
N ALA A 49 5.32 -1.29 -7.35
CA ALA A 49 5.24 -0.81 -5.98
C ALA A 49 3.79 -0.43 -5.64
N VAL A 50 3.21 -1.04 -4.61
CA VAL A 50 1.87 -0.69 -4.10
C VAL A 50 2.03 0.04 -2.77
N ILE A 51 1.63 1.30 -2.72
CA ILE A 51 1.80 2.16 -1.54
C ILE A 51 0.58 1.99 -0.63
N GLY A 52 0.75 1.29 0.49
CA GLY A 52 -0.32 1.05 1.46
C GLY A 52 -0.15 -0.26 2.23
N ALA A 53 -1.00 -0.47 3.24
CA ALA A 53 -0.97 -1.65 4.11
C ALA A 53 -2.38 -2.11 4.56
N GLY A 54 -3.42 -1.74 3.83
CA GLY A 54 -4.82 -2.13 4.08
C GLY A 54 -5.33 -3.14 3.04
N ASP A 55 -6.62 -3.50 3.15
CA ASP A 55 -7.29 -4.46 2.26
C ASP A 55 -7.19 -4.07 0.79
N VAL A 56 -7.32 -2.77 0.48
CA VAL A 56 -7.17 -2.27 -0.90
C VAL A 56 -5.79 -2.60 -1.50
N MET A 57 -4.71 -2.56 -0.69
CA MET A 57 -3.38 -2.99 -1.15
C MET A 57 -3.39 -4.48 -1.50
N VAL A 58 -4.07 -5.32 -0.71
CA VAL A 58 -4.19 -6.76 -0.98
C VAL A 58 -4.98 -7.02 -2.27
N ASP A 59 -6.10 -6.32 -2.48
CA ASP A 59 -6.91 -6.42 -3.70
C ASP A 59 -6.10 -6.05 -4.95
N ILE A 60 -5.34 -4.97 -4.89
CA ILE A 60 -4.45 -4.55 -5.99
C ILE A 60 -3.35 -5.60 -6.23
N ALA A 61 -2.71 -6.09 -5.16
CA ALA A 61 -1.70 -7.15 -5.27
C ALA A 61 -2.29 -8.43 -5.89
N HIS A 62 -3.49 -8.85 -5.45
CA HIS A 62 -4.20 -9.99 -6.02
C HIS A 62 -4.46 -9.82 -7.52
N TRP A 63 -4.93 -8.64 -7.95
CA TRP A 63 -5.13 -8.34 -9.37
C TRP A 63 -3.82 -8.38 -10.17
N LEU A 64 -2.74 -7.79 -9.65
CA LEU A 64 -1.41 -7.82 -10.28
C LEU A 64 -0.85 -9.24 -10.41
N ILE A 65 -1.02 -10.06 -9.39
CA ILE A 65 -0.58 -11.45 -9.35
C ILE A 65 -1.38 -12.34 -10.31
N ARG A 66 -2.71 -12.24 -10.23
CA ARG A 66 -3.61 -13.17 -10.92
C ARG A 66 -3.84 -12.82 -12.38
N TYR A 67 -4.01 -11.53 -12.68
CA TYR A 67 -4.42 -11.08 -14.00
C TYR A 67 -3.27 -10.46 -14.80
N LYS A 68 -2.46 -9.61 -14.20
CA LYS A 68 -1.31 -9.00 -14.87
C LYS A 68 -0.07 -9.90 -14.87
N LYS A 69 0.04 -10.81 -13.90
CA LYS A 69 1.13 -11.78 -13.76
C LYS A 69 2.51 -11.12 -13.82
N VAL A 70 2.65 -9.99 -13.15
CA VAL A 70 3.91 -9.26 -13.05
C VAL A 70 5.00 -10.11 -12.40
N GLU A 71 6.27 -9.79 -12.59
CA GLU A 71 7.36 -10.56 -11.95
C GLU A 71 7.38 -10.34 -10.44
N ARG A 72 7.17 -9.10 -9.98
CA ARG A 72 7.23 -8.74 -8.56
C ARG A 72 6.21 -7.68 -8.16
N VAL A 73 5.61 -7.85 -6.99
CA VAL A 73 4.83 -6.83 -6.29
C VAL A 73 5.52 -6.54 -4.96
N THR A 74 5.73 -5.26 -4.64
CA THR A 74 6.23 -4.85 -3.32
C THR A 74 5.27 -3.87 -2.67
N ALA A 75 4.70 -4.25 -1.52
CA ALA A 75 3.91 -3.35 -0.71
C ALA A 75 4.83 -2.42 0.09
N ILE A 76 4.70 -1.11 -0.13
CA ILE A 76 5.47 -0.08 0.57
C ILE A 76 4.66 0.41 1.76
N VAL A 77 5.18 0.23 2.95
CA VAL A 77 4.48 0.48 4.20
C VAL A 77 5.29 1.47 5.04
N ARG A 78 4.71 2.65 5.29
CA ARG A 78 5.40 3.70 6.06
C ARG A 78 5.64 3.37 7.52
N ARG A 79 4.85 2.45 8.09
CA ARG A 79 4.99 1.93 9.45
C ARG A 79 5.56 0.52 9.45
N GLY A 80 5.61 -0.10 10.62
CA GLY A 80 6.09 -1.47 10.79
C GLY A 80 5.08 -2.56 10.42
N PRO A 81 5.51 -3.83 10.51
CA PRO A 81 4.65 -4.97 10.22
C PRO A 81 3.43 -5.11 11.14
N LEU A 82 3.55 -4.73 12.43
CA LEU A 82 2.44 -4.80 13.39
C LEU A 82 1.38 -3.73 13.17
N GLU A 83 1.73 -2.64 12.48
CA GLU A 83 0.83 -1.53 12.16
C GLU A 83 0.07 -1.72 10.83
N ARG A 84 0.14 -2.90 10.24
CA ARG A 84 -0.63 -3.25 9.04
C ARG A 84 -2.13 -3.21 9.35
N LYS A 85 -2.93 -2.92 8.33
CA LYS A 85 -4.38 -2.73 8.48
C LYS A 85 -5.21 -3.66 7.58
N TYR A 86 -4.58 -4.56 6.85
CA TYR A 86 -5.30 -5.57 6.10
C TYR A 86 -5.88 -6.64 7.05
N ASN A 87 -7.04 -7.16 6.69
CA ASN A 87 -7.63 -8.28 7.38
C ASN A 87 -6.83 -9.56 7.07
N PRO A 88 -6.45 -10.39 8.08
CA PRO A 88 -5.76 -11.66 7.87
C PRO A 88 -6.49 -12.66 6.97
N LYS A 89 -7.80 -12.48 6.73
CA LYS A 89 -8.54 -13.30 5.76
C LYS A 89 -8.24 -12.90 4.33
N GLU A 90 -8.05 -11.61 4.05
CA GLU A 90 -7.80 -11.09 2.70
C GLU A 90 -6.43 -11.50 2.18
N ILE A 91 -5.41 -11.56 3.07
CA ILE A 91 -4.05 -11.95 2.68
C ILE A 91 -3.97 -13.37 2.08
N ARG A 92 -4.96 -14.22 2.33
CA ARG A 92 -5.03 -15.59 1.80
C ARG A 92 -5.05 -15.64 0.28
N SER A 93 -5.59 -14.62 -0.35
CA SER A 93 -5.67 -14.49 -1.81
C SER A 93 -4.31 -14.30 -2.50
N VAL A 94 -3.28 -13.88 -1.74
CA VAL A 94 -1.94 -13.57 -2.26
C VAL A 94 -0.81 -14.30 -1.54
N CYS A 95 -1.07 -14.96 -0.41
CA CYS A 95 0.00 -15.47 0.45
C CYS A 95 0.81 -16.61 -0.17
N ALA A 96 0.26 -17.39 -1.11
CA ALA A 96 1.04 -18.38 -1.84
C ALA A 96 2.15 -17.78 -2.74
N ASN A 97 2.08 -16.49 -3.00
CA ASN A 97 3.06 -15.74 -3.78
C ASN A 97 4.08 -14.99 -2.92
N MET A 98 3.99 -15.08 -1.58
CA MET A 98 4.91 -14.38 -0.68
C MET A 98 6.34 -14.89 -0.84
N ASP A 99 7.26 -13.96 -0.99
CA ASP A 99 8.70 -14.18 -1.01
C ASP A 99 9.22 -14.14 0.44
N ILE A 100 9.20 -15.29 1.11
CA ILE A 100 9.55 -15.39 2.55
C ILE A 100 10.97 -14.94 2.81
N ASP A 101 11.91 -15.27 1.92
CA ASP A 101 13.32 -14.84 2.06
C ASP A 101 13.44 -13.32 1.99
N CYS A 102 12.70 -12.68 1.08
CA CYS A 102 12.64 -11.23 0.96
C CYS A 102 12.04 -10.59 2.23
N ILE A 103 10.98 -11.16 2.76
CA ILE A 103 10.30 -10.68 3.99
C ILE A 103 11.24 -10.84 5.19
N THR A 104 11.92 -11.97 5.34
CA THR A 104 12.88 -12.21 6.41
C THR A 104 14.01 -11.19 6.39
N LYS A 105 14.61 -10.95 5.21
CA LYS A 105 15.64 -9.92 5.05
C LYS A 105 15.13 -8.51 5.37
N GLU A 106 13.89 -8.22 5.02
CA GLU A 106 13.31 -6.91 5.29
C GLU A 106 13.03 -6.70 6.80
N VAL A 107 12.53 -7.73 7.51
CA VAL A 107 12.35 -7.67 8.96
C VAL A 107 13.71 -7.53 9.66
N GLU A 108 14.73 -8.28 9.23
CA GLU A 108 16.11 -8.14 9.75
C GLU A 108 16.66 -6.71 9.53
N ARG A 109 16.43 -6.09 8.35
CA ARG A 109 16.85 -4.71 8.06
C ARG A 109 16.30 -3.69 9.05
N ILE A 110 15.11 -3.92 9.57
CA ILE A 110 14.41 -2.97 10.45
C ILE A 110 14.42 -3.36 11.93
N LYS A 111 15.08 -4.46 12.31
CA LYS A 111 14.99 -5.05 13.65
C LYS A 111 15.31 -4.08 14.79
N ASP A 112 16.37 -3.26 14.63
CA ASP A 112 16.75 -2.29 15.66
C ASP A 112 15.70 -1.19 15.84
N ARG A 113 15.02 -0.81 14.72
CA ARG A 113 13.93 0.16 14.74
C ARG A 113 12.65 -0.42 15.35
N LEU A 114 12.42 -1.74 15.22
CA LEU A 114 11.33 -2.44 15.89
C LEU A 114 11.63 -2.56 17.39
N ALA A 115 12.85 -2.94 17.76
CA ALA A 115 13.28 -3.05 19.16
C ALA A 115 13.15 -1.71 19.91
N ALA A 116 13.40 -0.59 19.24
CA ALA A 116 13.30 0.75 19.83
C ALA A 116 11.87 1.10 20.31
N VAL A 117 10.83 0.38 19.84
CA VAL A 117 9.44 0.51 20.30
C VAL A 117 8.92 -0.75 20.99
N GLY A 118 9.82 -1.62 21.43
CA GLY A 118 9.48 -2.83 22.20
C GLY A 118 8.93 -3.99 21.34
N GLN A 119 9.11 -3.94 20.00
CA GLN A 119 8.69 -5.02 19.11
C GLN A 119 9.86 -5.98 18.85
N ASN A 120 9.64 -7.29 19.05
CA ASN A 120 10.62 -8.34 18.78
C ASN A 120 10.52 -8.78 17.32
N ALA A 121 11.64 -8.69 16.57
CA ALA A 121 11.67 -8.99 15.13
C ALA A 121 11.32 -10.46 14.82
N ASP A 122 11.77 -11.42 15.63
CA ASP A 122 11.50 -12.84 15.42
C ASP A 122 10.02 -13.16 15.64
N GLU A 123 9.41 -12.56 16.68
CA GLU A 123 7.97 -12.70 16.96
C GLU A 123 7.14 -12.05 15.84
N VAL A 124 7.57 -10.89 15.34
CA VAL A 124 6.95 -10.21 14.21
C VAL A 124 7.00 -11.06 12.96
N LEU A 125 8.17 -11.61 12.62
CA LEU A 125 8.33 -12.47 11.45
C LEU A 125 7.49 -13.74 11.59
N LYS A 126 7.52 -14.37 12.77
CA LYS A 126 6.70 -15.54 13.05
C LYS A 126 5.21 -15.23 12.90
N GLY A 127 4.72 -14.13 13.47
CA GLY A 127 3.32 -13.72 13.36
C GLY A 127 2.89 -13.48 11.91
N MET A 128 3.75 -12.89 11.08
CA MET A 128 3.48 -12.72 9.65
C MET A 128 3.42 -14.07 8.91
N THR A 129 4.38 -14.96 9.15
CA THR A 129 4.45 -16.26 8.45
C THR A 129 3.34 -17.20 8.88
N ASP A 130 2.91 -17.14 10.13
CA ASP A 130 1.76 -17.91 10.64
C ASP A 130 0.44 -17.52 9.91
N GLU A 131 0.31 -16.27 9.45
CA GLU A 131 -0.84 -15.83 8.63
C GLU A 131 -0.83 -16.46 7.23
N PHE A 132 0.33 -16.85 6.71
CA PHE A 132 0.50 -17.40 5.36
C PHE A 132 0.25 -18.92 5.26
N THR A 133 -0.42 -19.50 6.25
CA THR A 133 -0.66 -20.95 6.31
C THR A 133 -1.92 -21.44 5.59
N LYS A 134 -2.86 -20.54 5.29
CA LYS A 134 -4.15 -20.85 4.66
C LYS A 134 -4.28 -20.13 3.32
N CYS A 135 -3.28 -20.30 2.45
CA CYS A 135 -3.23 -19.63 1.16
C CYS A 135 -4.16 -20.28 0.14
N GLU A 136 -4.77 -19.44 -0.69
CA GLU A 136 -5.30 -19.89 -1.96
C GLU A 136 -4.15 -20.36 -2.87
N PRO A 137 -4.38 -21.30 -3.81
CA PRO A 137 -3.35 -21.75 -4.73
C PRO A 137 -2.77 -20.60 -5.55
N ALA A 138 -1.44 -20.58 -5.72
CA ALA A 138 -0.78 -19.61 -6.57
C ALA A 138 -1.27 -19.72 -8.03
N THR A 139 -1.60 -18.59 -8.64
CA THR A 139 -2.09 -18.52 -10.02
C THR A 139 -1.03 -18.04 -11.02
N SER A 140 0.12 -17.59 -10.51
CA SER A 140 1.26 -17.13 -11.30
C SER A 140 2.58 -17.34 -10.54
N ALA A 141 3.71 -17.13 -11.22
CA ALA A 141 5.04 -17.15 -10.62
C ALA A 141 5.43 -15.81 -9.96
N THR A 142 4.54 -14.83 -9.93
CA THR A 142 4.77 -13.52 -9.31
C THR A 142 5.26 -13.66 -7.87
N LYS A 143 6.26 -12.89 -7.48
CA LYS A 143 6.75 -12.81 -6.11
C LYS A 143 6.23 -11.56 -5.43
N MET A 144 5.70 -11.70 -4.20
CA MET A 144 5.23 -10.58 -3.40
C MET A 144 6.08 -10.40 -2.15
N GLY A 145 6.44 -9.16 -1.85
CA GLY A 145 7.18 -8.80 -0.64
C GLY A 145 6.69 -7.48 -0.04
N PHE A 146 7.33 -7.10 1.04
CA PHE A 146 7.06 -5.84 1.74
C PHE A 146 8.31 -5.00 1.84
N LYS A 147 8.12 -3.68 1.95
CA LYS A 147 9.11 -2.69 2.34
C LYS A 147 8.53 -1.89 3.48
N PHE A 148 8.96 -2.15 4.70
CA PHE A 148 8.47 -1.52 5.91
C PHE A 148 9.30 -0.31 6.33
N LEU A 149 8.72 0.55 7.16
CA LEU A 149 9.37 1.77 7.66
C LEU A 149 9.99 2.58 6.53
N ALA A 150 9.22 2.77 5.46
CA ALA A 150 9.67 3.45 4.24
C ALA A 150 8.54 4.28 3.64
N SER A 151 8.83 5.51 3.26
CA SER A 151 7.89 6.44 2.65
C SER A 151 8.40 6.92 1.30
N PRO A 152 7.59 6.91 0.23
CA PRO A 152 7.96 7.53 -1.04
C PRO A 152 8.05 9.06 -0.87
N LYS A 153 9.07 9.68 -1.44
CA LYS A 153 9.31 11.12 -1.44
C LYS A 153 9.20 11.71 -2.84
N ARG A 154 9.61 10.97 -3.84
CA ARG A 154 9.56 11.37 -5.23
C ARG A 154 9.47 10.15 -6.14
N ILE A 155 8.73 10.28 -7.23
CA ILE A 155 8.71 9.28 -8.31
C ILE A 155 9.85 9.61 -9.26
N LEU A 156 10.70 8.63 -9.51
CA LEU A 156 11.80 8.74 -10.45
C LEU A 156 11.33 8.31 -11.83
N VAL A 157 11.59 9.13 -12.82
CA VAL A 157 11.18 8.89 -14.20
C VAL A 157 12.38 8.77 -15.14
N ASP A 158 12.17 8.11 -16.27
CA ASP A 158 13.10 8.09 -17.40
C ASP A 158 12.91 9.31 -18.31
N GLY A 159 13.66 9.35 -19.42
CA GLY A 159 13.59 10.43 -20.42
C GLY A 159 12.23 10.54 -21.16
N ASN A 160 11.37 9.53 -21.03
CA ASN A 160 10.04 9.47 -21.63
C ASN A 160 8.92 9.72 -20.60
N ASN A 161 9.26 10.24 -19.42
CA ASN A 161 8.33 10.45 -18.30
C ASN A 161 7.63 9.16 -17.84
N ARG A 162 8.31 7.99 -17.91
CA ARG A 162 7.84 6.72 -17.36
C ARG A 162 8.51 6.45 -16.03
N VAL A 163 7.78 5.84 -15.10
CA VAL A 163 8.33 5.39 -13.81
C VAL A 163 9.50 4.45 -14.03
N ARG A 164 10.64 4.75 -13.38
CA ARG A 164 11.81 3.86 -13.26
C ARG A 164 12.12 3.49 -11.81
N GLY A 165 11.44 4.09 -10.83
CA GLY A 165 11.64 3.85 -9.42
C GLY A 165 11.03 4.92 -8.53
N LEU A 166 11.32 4.79 -7.25
CA LEU A 166 10.93 5.73 -6.20
C LEU A 166 12.18 6.20 -5.45
N GLU A 167 12.26 7.49 -5.12
CA GLU A 167 13.10 7.95 -4.02
C GLU A 167 12.35 7.71 -2.72
N MET A 168 12.93 6.89 -1.85
CA MET A 168 12.36 6.47 -0.59
C MET A 168 13.07 7.15 0.57
N GLU A 169 12.33 7.42 1.64
CA GLU A 169 12.89 7.82 2.94
C GLU A 169 12.66 6.71 3.95
N ASP A 170 13.72 6.31 4.67
CA ASP A 170 13.59 5.41 5.80
C ASP A 170 12.89 6.12 6.98
N ASN A 171 12.03 5.37 7.67
CA ASN A 171 11.29 5.84 8.84
C ASN A 171 11.70 5.09 10.10
N LYS A 172 11.41 5.69 11.26
CA LYS A 172 11.30 5.02 12.56
C LYS A 172 9.86 5.11 13.08
N LEU A 173 9.53 4.31 14.07
CA LEU A 173 8.30 4.44 14.83
C LEU A 173 8.55 5.31 16.08
N GLU A 174 7.58 6.15 16.39
CA GLU A 174 7.51 6.86 17.66
C GLU A 174 6.16 6.59 18.33
N PRO A 175 6.10 6.41 19.65
CA PRO A 175 4.84 6.25 20.38
C PRO A 175 3.91 7.45 20.16
N LYS A 176 2.64 7.18 19.91
CA LYS A 176 1.59 8.18 19.77
C LYS A 176 0.32 7.75 20.48
N GLY A 177 0.24 8.02 21.79
CA GLY A 177 -0.84 7.50 22.64
C GLY A 177 -0.77 5.97 22.69
N ALA A 178 -1.86 5.31 22.35
CA ALA A 178 -1.95 3.85 22.26
C ALA A 178 -1.50 3.28 20.90
N ASP A 179 -1.08 4.11 19.94
CA ASP A 179 -0.64 3.72 18.57
C ASP A 179 0.80 4.22 18.37
N THR A 180 1.33 4.02 17.16
CA THR A 180 2.62 4.51 16.72
C THR A 180 2.48 5.48 15.54
N ALA A 181 3.43 6.40 15.41
CA ALA A 181 3.58 7.27 14.25
C ALA A 181 4.87 6.95 13.51
N ALA A 182 4.85 7.02 12.18
CA ALA A 182 6.06 6.96 11.38
C ALA A 182 6.69 8.34 11.27
N VAL A 183 7.99 8.43 11.58
CA VAL A 183 8.81 9.66 11.48
C VAL A 183 9.97 9.40 10.56
N GLY A 184 10.17 10.29 9.56
CA GLY A 184 11.25 10.16 8.59
C GLY A 184 12.62 10.39 9.22
N LEU A 185 13.61 9.63 8.77
CA LEU A 185 15.01 9.69 9.27
C LEU A 185 15.91 10.60 8.41
N LYS A 186 15.37 11.17 7.32
CA LYS A 186 16.15 11.94 6.33
C LYS A 186 17.26 11.09 5.70
N GLN A 187 17.06 9.78 5.63
CA GLN A 187 17.91 8.83 4.94
C GLN A 187 17.18 8.38 3.68
N TYR A 188 17.75 8.73 2.53
CA TYR A 188 17.11 8.54 1.23
C TYR A 188 17.84 7.48 0.42
N TYR A 189 17.08 6.73 -0.39
CA TYR A 189 17.61 5.73 -1.31
C TYR A 189 16.66 5.53 -2.49
N GLU A 190 17.18 5.02 -3.60
CA GLU A 190 16.36 4.65 -4.74
C GLU A 190 15.81 3.23 -4.58
N PHE A 191 14.53 3.07 -4.91
CA PHE A 191 13.83 1.79 -4.97
C PHE A 191 13.36 1.57 -6.41
N PRO A 192 13.93 0.62 -7.17
CA PRO A 192 13.57 0.40 -8.57
C PRO A 192 12.18 -0.25 -8.69
N CYS A 193 11.34 0.31 -9.57
CA CYS A 193 10.06 -0.26 -9.97
C CYS A 193 9.62 0.34 -11.30
N ASP A 194 8.73 -0.36 -12.02
CA ASP A 194 8.23 0.07 -13.33
C ASP A 194 6.89 0.80 -13.23
N ALA A 195 6.18 0.58 -12.13
CA ALA A 195 4.90 1.24 -11.85
C ALA A 195 4.66 1.41 -10.35
N VAL A 196 3.83 2.41 -10.02
CA VAL A 196 3.42 2.73 -8.65
C VAL A 196 1.90 2.78 -8.58
N VAL A 197 1.31 2.09 -7.60
CA VAL A 197 -0.12 2.15 -7.31
C VAL A 197 -0.34 2.70 -5.91
N PHE A 198 -1.01 3.84 -5.80
CA PHE A 198 -1.36 4.43 -4.51
C PHE A 198 -2.64 3.81 -3.96
N ALA A 199 -2.51 3.02 -2.86
CA ALA A 199 -3.59 2.38 -2.12
C ALA A 199 -3.71 2.96 -0.70
N VAL A 200 -3.75 4.30 -0.60
CA VAL A 200 -3.70 5.05 0.67
C VAL A 200 -5.07 5.54 1.16
N GLY A 201 -6.12 5.02 0.53
CA GLY A 201 -7.52 5.31 0.81
C GLY A 201 -8.06 6.50 0.02
N ASP A 202 -9.37 6.68 0.14
CA ASP A 202 -10.13 7.70 -0.54
C ASP A 202 -10.51 8.86 0.40
N LYS A 203 -10.98 9.96 -0.16
CA LYS A 203 -11.56 11.09 0.56
C LYS A 203 -12.97 11.36 0.05
N VAL A 204 -13.81 11.94 0.90
CA VAL A 204 -15.14 12.38 0.51
C VAL A 204 -15.05 13.54 -0.47
N ASP A 205 -16.09 13.71 -1.28
CA ASP A 205 -16.24 14.87 -2.16
C ASP A 205 -16.69 16.08 -1.31
N GLU A 206 -15.79 17.03 -1.16
CA GLU A 206 -16.02 18.25 -0.39
C GLU A 206 -17.06 19.18 -1.04
N THR A 207 -17.29 19.02 -2.36
CA THR A 207 -18.28 19.84 -3.11
C THR A 207 -19.73 19.51 -2.79
N VAL A 208 -19.96 18.38 -2.10
CA VAL A 208 -21.33 18.00 -1.62
C VAL A 208 -21.86 18.98 -0.58
N GLY A 209 -21.03 19.83 0.00
CA GLY A 209 -21.44 20.88 0.94
C GLY A 209 -21.76 20.36 2.36
N LEU A 210 -21.38 19.12 2.69
CA LEU A 210 -21.50 18.59 4.04
C LEU A 210 -20.24 18.91 4.86
N PRO A 211 -20.36 19.14 6.19
CA PRO A 211 -19.20 19.30 7.04
C PRO A 211 -18.24 18.11 6.94
N TYR A 212 -16.96 18.37 6.71
CA TYR A 212 -15.94 17.31 6.61
C TYR A 212 -14.69 17.66 7.43
N LYS A 213 -13.96 16.63 7.81
CA LYS A 213 -12.69 16.74 8.53
C LYS A 213 -11.80 15.55 8.21
N ASN A 214 -10.52 15.79 7.89
CA ASN A 214 -9.54 14.74 7.57
C ASN A 214 -9.96 13.82 6.41
N GLY A 215 -10.68 14.36 5.42
CA GLY A 215 -11.14 13.61 4.25
C GLY A 215 -12.37 12.73 4.48
N LEU A 216 -13.08 12.90 5.61
CA LEU A 216 -14.32 12.19 5.95
C LEU A 216 -15.42 13.18 6.31
N PHE A 217 -16.67 12.84 6.06
CA PHE A 217 -17.79 13.63 6.57
C PHE A 217 -17.84 13.54 8.10
N VAL A 218 -18.11 14.69 8.73
CA VAL A 218 -18.24 14.75 10.18
C VAL A 218 -19.58 14.13 10.57
N THR A 219 -19.52 13.07 11.38
CA THR A 219 -20.72 12.50 12.00
C THR A 219 -21.21 13.39 13.14
N ASN A 220 -22.51 13.43 13.37
CA ASN A 220 -23.08 14.17 14.49
C ASN A 220 -22.52 13.60 15.81
N PRO A 221 -21.78 14.41 16.60
CA PRO A 221 -21.17 13.92 17.84
C PRO A 221 -22.19 13.56 18.94
N ASN A 222 -23.46 13.98 18.74
CA ASN A 222 -24.56 13.70 19.70
C ASN A 222 -25.39 12.47 19.32
N LYS A 223 -25.05 11.76 18.22
CA LYS A 223 -25.72 10.51 17.88
C LYS A 223 -25.04 9.34 18.58
N THR A 224 -25.80 8.61 19.35
CA THR A 224 -25.44 7.28 19.81
C THR A 224 -25.42 6.31 18.60
N ASN A 225 -24.57 5.30 18.61
CA ASN A 225 -24.31 4.37 17.49
C ASN A 225 -25.54 3.55 17.01
N ASN A 226 -26.73 3.90 17.39
CA ASN A 226 -27.98 3.17 17.08
C ASN A 226 -29.00 3.99 16.27
N ASP A 227 -28.62 5.17 15.74
CA ASP A 227 -29.50 6.01 14.91
C ASP A 227 -29.03 6.05 13.44
#